data_421ace34463c4c09b959f785558064da
#
_entry.id   421ace34463c4c09b959f785558064da
#
_cell.length_a   1.000
_cell.length_b   1.000
_cell.length_c   1.000
_cell.angle_alpha   90.00
_cell.angle_beta   90.00
_cell.angle_gamma   90.00
#
_symmetry.space_group_name_H-M   'P 1'
#
loop_
_entity.id
_entity.type
_entity.pdbx_description
1 polymer ?
#
loop_
_entity_poly.entity_id
_entity_poly.type
_entity_poly.pdbx_seq_one_letter_code
_entity_poly.pdbx_strand_id
1 'polypeptide(L)'
;MEIDLAGATIALEGASNPVVEAALAALRVNDGRLVEGIQAQRADILLISCPLRPGVTAENPSTLYAVARKMAVAMTEHGSGRIVFLLSATACMPMRRHPRFSMENASILAGMRTLAMEFGPKVLVNAVGVGAVEDETMVSGDKAMLSHTPVGRAGSIEEAVAAVLFFCDPLNTYTTGQMLGVDGGWMAGYGRNF
;
A
#
# COMPACT_ATOMS: atom_id res chain seq x y z
N MET A 1 14.25 3.98 7.50
CA MET A 1 13.50 5.05 8.20
C MET A 1 13.17 4.53 9.59
N GLU A 2 13.40 5.32 10.61
CA GLU A 2 13.13 4.98 12.01
C GLU A 2 11.92 5.80 12.45
N ILE A 3 10.91 5.13 13.02
CA ILE A 3 9.69 5.74 13.57
C ILE A 3 9.43 5.12 14.94
N ASP A 4 8.65 5.73 15.79
CA ASP A 4 8.25 5.15 17.07
C ASP A 4 6.75 4.89 17.08
N LEU A 5 6.37 3.62 17.05
CA LEU A 5 4.98 3.18 17.05
C LEU A 5 4.41 3.01 18.47
N ALA A 6 5.24 3.11 19.50
CA ALA A 6 4.83 3.06 20.91
C ALA A 6 3.92 1.85 21.23
N GLY A 7 4.20 0.69 20.67
CA GLY A 7 3.43 -0.53 20.87
C GLY A 7 2.11 -0.60 20.09
N ALA A 8 1.89 0.27 19.09
CA ALA A 8 0.67 0.26 18.27
C ALA A 8 0.40 -1.12 17.66
N THR A 9 -0.85 -1.52 17.66
CA THR A 9 -1.31 -2.80 17.13
C THR A 9 -1.52 -2.73 15.63
N ILE A 10 -1.05 -3.76 14.91
CA ILE A 10 -1.05 -3.81 13.45
C ILE A 10 -1.76 -5.06 12.99
N ALA A 11 -2.78 -4.90 12.15
CA ALA A 11 -3.45 -5.98 11.44
C ALA A 11 -3.07 -5.98 9.96
N LEU A 12 -3.06 -7.16 9.36
CA LEU A 12 -2.87 -7.35 7.91
C LEU A 12 -4.08 -8.04 7.31
N GLU A 13 -4.48 -7.56 6.14
CA GLU A 13 -5.49 -8.19 5.28
C GLU A 13 -5.00 -8.26 3.83
N GLY A 14 -5.38 -9.31 3.12
CA GLY A 14 -5.11 -9.48 1.69
C GLY A 14 -3.91 -10.37 1.37
N ALA A 15 -3.30 -10.16 0.21
CA ALA A 15 -2.29 -11.05 -0.36
C ALA A 15 -0.92 -10.91 0.32
N SER A 16 -0.29 -12.05 0.66
CA SER A 16 1.13 -12.03 1.05
C SER A 16 2.03 -11.77 -0.16
N ASN A 17 3.06 -10.96 0.05
CA ASN A 17 4.12 -10.70 -0.91
C ASN A 17 5.37 -10.17 -0.17
N PRO A 18 6.58 -10.23 -0.78
CA PRO A 18 7.82 -9.83 -0.12
C PRO A 18 7.81 -8.39 0.44
N VAL A 19 7.12 -7.47 -0.22
CA VAL A 19 7.05 -6.07 0.26
C VAL A 19 6.25 -5.97 1.55
N VAL A 20 5.08 -6.64 1.63
CA VAL A 20 4.26 -6.60 2.85
C VAL A 20 4.94 -7.33 4.00
N GLU A 21 5.62 -8.46 3.73
CA GLU A 21 6.36 -9.20 4.75
C GLU A 21 7.51 -8.35 5.33
N ALA A 22 8.28 -7.68 4.47
CA ALA A 22 9.33 -6.77 4.89
C ALA A 22 8.77 -5.53 5.63
N ALA A 23 7.62 -5.01 5.20
CA ALA A 23 6.95 -3.91 5.88
C ALA A 23 6.52 -4.31 7.31
N LEU A 24 5.93 -5.50 7.48
CA LEU A 24 5.57 -6.02 8.80
C LEU A 24 6.80 -6.22 9.69
N ALA A 25 7.91 -6.73 9.13
CA ALA A 25 9.17 -6.87 9.86
C ALA A 25 9.71 -5.49 10.30
N ALA A 26 9.70 -4.51 9.41
CA ALA A 26 10.13 -3.15 9.73
C ALA A 26 9.25 -2.48 10.79
N LEU A 27 7.92 -2.66 10.72
CA LEU A 27 6.99 -2.13 11.73
C LEU A 27 7.24 -2.77 13.12
N ARG A 28 7.58 -4.07 13.18
CA ARG A 28 7.97 -4.72 14.45
C ARG A 28 9.25 -4.13 15.03
N VAL A 29 10.26 -3.87 14.19
CA VAL A 29 11.51 -3.22 14.62
C VAL A 29 11.27 -1.82 15.17
N ASN A 30 10.23 -1.15 14.71
CA ASN A 30 9.80 0.17 15.16
C ASN A 30 8.73 0.11 16.28
N ASP A 31 8.79 -0.92 17.12
CA ASP A 31 7.91 -1.15 18.28
C ASP A 31 6.42 -1.34 17.93
N GLY A 32 6.12 -1.81 16.72
CA GLY A 32 4.77 -2.21 16.32
C GLY A 32 4.48 -3.66 16.71
N ARG A 33 3.26 -3.95 17.10
CA ARG A 33 2.80 -5.26 17.54
C ARG A 33 1.77 -5.85 16.58
N LEU A 34 2.12 -6.93 15.89
CA LEU A 34 1.17 -7.63 15.02
C LEU A 34 0.09 -8.34 15.84
N VAL A 35 -1.15 -8.24 15.40
CA VAL A 35 -2.31 -8.85 16.03
C VAL A 35 -3.14 -9.62 15.01
N GLU A 36 -3.75 -10.72 15.45
CA GLU A 36 -4.58 -11.62 14.64
C GLU A 36 -5.91 -11.90 15.32
N GLY A 37 -6.82 -12.50 14.59
CA GLY A 37 -8.13 -12.94 15.11
C GLY A 37 -8.96 -11.78 15.66
N ILE A 38 -9.49 -11.93 16.86
CA ILE A 38 -10.38 -10.93 17.48
C ILE A 38 -9.65 -9.61 17.81
N GLN A 39 -8.35 -9.67 18.07
CA GLN A 39 -7.54 -8.47 18.37
C GLN A 39 -7.34 -7.62 17.11
N ALA A 40 -7.25 -8.25 15.93
CA ALA A 40 -7.15 -7.54 14.66
C ALA A 40 -8.34 -6.61 14.39
N GLN A 41 -9.50 -6.88 14.97
CA GLN A 41 -10.69 -6.03 14.81
C GLN A 41 -10.60 -4.68 15.51
N ARG A 42 -9.55 -4.46 16.32
CA ARG A 42 -9.28 -3.23 17.07
C ARG A 42 -7.86 -2.71 16.87
N ALA A 43 -7.25 -3.06 15.74
CA ALA A 43 -5.89 -2.62 15.45
C ALA A 43 -5.81 -1.10 15.24
N ASP A 44 -4.70 -0.51 15.67
CA ASP A 44 -4.41 0.92 15.47
C ASP A 44 -4.00 1.20 14.02
N ILE A 45 -3.37 0.20 13.37
CA ILE A 45 -2.92 0.26 11.99
C ILE A 45 -3.45 -0.96 11.24
N LEU A 46 -4.07 -0.73 10.08
CA LEU A 46 -4.44 -1.79 9.14
C LEU A 46 -3.60 -1.66 7.86
N LEU A 47 -2.84 -2.71 7.54
CA LEU A 47 -2.25 -2.85 6.21
C LEU A 47 -3.20 -3.68 5.34
N ILE A 48 -3.48 -3.19 4.14
CA ILE A 48 -4.22 -3.93 3.11
C ILE A 48 -3.29 -4.18 1.94
N SER A 49 -2.93 -5.44 1.74
CA SER A 49 -2.03 -5.85 0.68
C SER A 49 -2.80 -6.38 -0.52
N CYS A 50 -2.68 -5.68 -1.64
CA CYS A 50 -3.21 -6.11 -2.92
C CYS A 50 -2.11 -6.79 -3.75
N PRO A 51 -2.45 -7.62 -4.75
CA PRO A 51 -1.46 -8.14 -5.68
C PRO A 51 -0.68 -7.02 -6.35
N LEU A 52 0.64 -7.12 -6.31
CA LEU A 52 1.54 -6.14 -6.92
C LEU A 52 1.86 -6.48 -8.38
N ARG A 53 1.48 -7.68 -8.87
CA ARG A 53 1.69 -8.15 -10.24
C ARG A 53 0.50 -8.95 -10.77
N PRO A 54 0.31 -8.99 -12.09
CA PRO A 54 -0.73 -9.81 -12.70
C PRO A 54 -0.54 -11.31 -12.44
N GLY A 55 -1.65 -12.07 -12.46
CA GLY A 55 -1.61 -13.53 -12.32
C GLY A 55 -1.61 -14.05 -10.88
N VAL A 56 -1.51 -13.19 -9.89
CA VAL A 56 -1.70 -13.55 -8.49
C VAL A 56 -3.19 -13.54 -8.16
N THR A 57 -3.67 -14.62 -7.54
CA THR A 57 -5.05 -14.69 -7.04
C THR A 57 -5.21 -13.70 -5.89
N ALA A 58 -6.24 -12.88 -5.97
CA ALA A 58 -6.53 -11.86 -5.00
C ALA A 58 -7.98 -11.96 -4.51
N GLU A 59 -8.23 -11.40 -3.35
CA GLU A 59 -9.57 -11.09 -2.91
C GLU A 59 -10.22 -10.04 -3.81
N ASN A 60 -11.54 -10.09 -3.86
CA ASN A 60 -12.29 -9.10 -4.62
C ASN A 60 -12.07 -7.70 -4.02
N PRO A 61 -11.81 -6.67 -4.83
CA PRO A 61 -11.66 -5.29 -4.38
C PRO A 61 -12.76 -4.82 -3.43
N SER A 62 -14.02 -5.23 -3.67
CA SER A 62 -15.15 -4.90 -2.80
C SER A 62 -15.05 -5.54 -1.42
N THR A 63 -14.47 -6.74 -1.30
CA THR A 63 -14.23 -7.40 -0.03
C THR A 63 -13.19 -6.64 0.78
N LEU A 64 -12.04 -6.30 0.17
CA LEU A 64 -10.98 -5.52 0.81
C LEU A 64 -11.48 -4.14 1.25
N TYR A 65 -12.30 -3.48 0.42
CA TYR A 65 -12.95 -2.22 0.79
C TYR A 65 -13.88 -2.39 2.00
N ALA A 66 -14.71 -3.44 2.03
CA ALA A 66 -15.63 -3.68 3.15
C ALA A 66 -14.87 -3.95 4.46
N VAL A 67 -13.75 -4.69 4.41
CA VAL A 67 -12.88 -4.92 5.56
C VAL A 67 -12.28 -3.60 6.05
N ALA A 68 -11.72 -2.79 5.14
CA ALA A 68 -11.15 -1.49 5.46
C ALA A 68 -12.17 -0.56 6.10
N ARG A 69 -13.40 -0.53 5.55
CA ARG A 69 -14.48 0.31 6.08
C ARG A 69 -14.92 -0.15 7.48
N LYS A 70 -15.06 -1.45 7.70
CA LYS A 70 -15.38 -2.00 9.02
C LYS A 70 -14.31 -1.62 10.05
N MET A 71 -13.04 -1.71 9.69
CA MET A 71 -11.93 -1.31 10.54
C MET A 71 -11.95 0.20 10.82
N ALA A 72 -12.18 1.03 9.82
CA ALA A 72 -12.25 2.48 9.97
C ALA A 72 -13.36 2.91 10.95
N VAL A 73 -14.52 2.22 10.94
CA VAL A 73 -15.58 2.43 11.93
C VAL A 73 -15.06 2.13 13.34
N ALA A 74 -14.44 0.96 13.55
CA ALA A 74 -13.89 0.58 14.85
C ALA A 74 -12.80 1.56 15.32
N MET A 75 -11.89 1.96 14.45
CA MET A 75 -10.84 2.97 14.74
C MET A 75 -11.46 4.30 15.15
N THR A 76 -12.54 4.73 14.49
CA THR A 76 -13.26 5.97 14.83
C THR A 76 -13.87 5.93 16.24
N GLU A 77 -14.38 4.78 16.67
CA GLU A 77 -14.92 4.56 18.02
C GLU A 77 -13.82 4.60 19.09
N HIS A 78 -12.61 4.12 18.74
CA HIS A 78 -11.44 4.14 19.63
C HIS A 78 -10.68 5.49 19.64
N GLY A 79 -11.03 6.40 18.72
CA GLY A 79 -10.49 7.75 18.67
C GLY A 79 -9.62 8.05 17.46
N SER A 80 -8.77 7.11 17.01
CA SER A 80 -7.88 7.30 15.86
C SER A 80 -7.47 5.99 15.22
N GLY A 81 -6.93 6.05 14.00
CA GLY A 81 -6.37 4.91 13.32
C GLY A 81 -5.68 5.26 11.99
N ARG A 82 -4.99 4.27 11.42
CA ARG A 82 -4.33 4.40 10.12
C ARG A 82 -4.64 3.19 9.25
N ILE A 83 -4.97 3.42 8.00
CA ILE A 83 -5.14 2.35 7.00
C ILE A 83 -4.21 2.65 5.84
N VAL A 84 -3.35 1.69 5.52
CA VAL A 84 -2.38 1.80 4.42
C VAL A 84 -2.61 0.67 3.43
N PHE A 85 -2.98 1.05 2.21
CA PHE A 85 -3.12 0.10 1.10
C PHE A 85 -1.78 -0.06 0.38
N LEU A 86 -1.35 -1.29 0.15
CA LEU A 86 -0.28 -1.63 -0.79
C LEU A 86 -0.93 -1.98 -2.13
N LEU A 87 -0.70 -1.15 -3.13
CA LEU A 87 -1.27 -1.28 -4.47
C LEU A 87 -0.15 -1.38 -5.52
N SER A 88 -0.45 -1.97 -6.66
CA SER A 88 0.40 -1.77 -7.83
C SER A 88 0.26 -0.33 -8.35
N ALA A 89 1.35 0.27 -8.83
CA ALA A 89 1.36 1.55 -9.53
C ALA A 89 0.39 1.58 -10.75
N THR A 90 -0.03 0.39 -11.23
CA THR A 90 -1.06 0.25 -12.27
C THR A 90 -2.43 0.80 -11.88
N ALA A 91 -2.64 1.12 -10.60
CA ALA A 91 -3.83 1.84 -10.15
C ALA A 91 -3.99 3.21 -10.83
N CYS A 92 -2.87 3.87 -11.18
CA CYS A 92 -2.87 5.16 -11.90
C CYS A 92 -2.46 5.03 -13.36
N MET A 93 -1.62 4.04 -13.71
CA MET A 93 -1.09 3.85 -15.06
C MET A 93 -1.43 2.43 -15.55
N PRO A 94 -2.55 2.24 -16.28
CA PRO A 94 -3.03 0.91 -16.63
C PRO A 94 -2.12 0.17 -17.60
N MET A 95 -2.00 -1.14 -17.41
CA MET A 95 -1.25 -2.04 -18.29
C MET A 95 -2.16 -2.57 -19.42
N ARG A 96 -1.80 -2.31 -20.67
CA ARG A 96 -2.58 -2.73 -21.85
C ARG A 96 -2.88 -4.23 -21.91
N ARG A 97 -1.95 -5.08 -21.47
CA ARG A 97 -2.09 -6.56 -21.52
C ARG A 97 -2.78 -7.15 -20.29
N HIS A 98 -3.04 -6.34 -19.26
CA HIS A 98 -3.61 -6.79 -18.00
C HIS A 98 -4.74 -5.86 -17.54
N PRO A 99 -5.83 -5.72 -18.33
CA PRO A 99 -6.89 -4.77 -18.04
C PRO A 99 -7.60 -5.05 -16.73
N ARG A 100 -7.90 -6.33 -16.43
CA ARG A 100 -8.55 -6.71 -15.16
C ARG A 100 -7.71 -6.29 -13.95
N PHE A 101 -6.42 -6.61 -13.95
CA PHE A 101 -5.51 -6.24 -12.88
C PHE A 101 -5.44 -4.71 -12.67
N SER A 102 -5.38 -3.95 -13.76
CA SER A 102 -5.38 -2.49 -13.70
C SER A 102 -6.70 -1.93 -13.16
N MET A 103 -7.84 -2.49 -13.59
CA MET A 103 -9.17 -2.09 -13.10
C MET A 103 -9.34 -2.39 -11.61
N GLU A 104 -8.90 -3.56 -11.13
CA GLU A 104 -8.97 -3.94 -9.72
C GLU A 104 -8.15 -2.98 -8.86
N ASN A 105 -6.90 -2.68 -9.22
CA ASN A 105 -6.07 -1.72 -8.49
C ASN A 105 -6.65 -0.30 -8.53
N ALA A 106 -7.16 0.15 -9.67
CA ALA A 106 -7.78 1.47 -9.79
C ALA A 106 -9.06 1.59 -8.95
N SER A 107 -9.87 0.53 -8.88
CA SER A 107 -11.09 0.53 -8.06
C SER A 107 -10.78 0.62 -6.57
N ILE A 108 -9.73 -0.08 -6.10
CA ILE A 108 -9.28 0.01 -4.70
C ILE A 108 -8.74 1.42 -4.40
N LEU A 109 -7.96 2.02 -5.30
CA LEU A 109 -7.48 3.39 -5.12
C LEU A 109 -8.65 4.39 -5.00
N ALA A 110 -9.70 4.23 -5.81
CA ALA A 110 -10.90 5.05 -5.70
C ALA A 110 -11.60 4.82 -4.35
N GLY A 111 -11.78 3.57 -3.93
CA GLY A 111 -12.35 3.20 -2.63
C GLY A 111 -11.53 3.74 -1.44
N MET A 112 -10.21 3.66 -1.50
CA MET A 112 -9.32 4.23 -0.48
C MET A 112 -9.59 5.74 -0.29
N ARG A 113 -9.73 6.49 -1.39
CA ARG A 113 -10.03 7.93 -1.34
C ARG A 113 -11.39 8.22 -0.72
N THR A 114 -12.41 7.39 -0.98
CA THR A 114 -13.72 7.56 -0.33
C THR A 114 -13.65 7.32 1.17
N LEU A 115 -12.88 6.33 1.62
CA LEU A 115 -12.64 6.08 3.05
C LEU A 115 -11.92 7.26 3.71
N ALA A 116 -10.92 7.84 3.05
CA ALA A 116 -10.22 9.01 3.57
C ALA A 116 -11.15 10.21 3.79
N MET A 117 -12.12 10.41 2.88
CA MET A 117 -13.13 11.47 3.02
C MET A 117 -14.17 11.16 4.11
N GLU A 118 -14.58 9.90 4.24
CA GLU A 118 -15.63 9.48 5.18
C GLU A 118 -15.12 9.51 6.64
N PHE A 119 -13.87 9.10 6.89
CA PHE A 119 -13.36 8.84 8.23
C PHE A 119 -12.36 9.88 8.75
N GLY A 120 -11.92 10.81 7.93
CA GLY A 120 -11.13 11.95 8.39
C GLY A 120 -11.91 12.84 9.38
N PRO A 121 -11.25 13.46 10.35
CA PRO A 121 -9.81 13.44 10.63
C PRO A 121 -9.34 12.29 11.53
N LYS A 122 -10.23 11.43 12.02
CA LYS A 122 -9.90 10.40 13.00
C LYS A 122 -9.08 9.25 12.40
N VAL A 123 -9.42 8.83 11.18
CA VAL A 123 -8.71 7.75 10.50
C VAL A 123 -8.04 8.30 9.24
N LEU A 124 -6.71 8.16 9.17
CA LEU A 124 -5.94 8.53 7.99
C LEU A 124 -5.83 7.31 7.06
N VAL A 125 -6.25 7.47 5.82
CA VAL A 125 -6.30 6.37 4.85
C VAL A 125 -5.48 6.74 3.63
N ASN A 126 -4.42 5.99 3.36
CA ASN A 126 -3.48 6.27 2.28
C ASN A 126 -3.09 4.99 1.53
N ALA A 127 -2.34 5.13 0.46
CA ALA A 127 -1.82 4.01 -0.32
C ALA A 127 -0.35 4.19 -0.71
N VAL A 128 0.37 3.08 -0.82
CA VAL A 128 1.67 3.00 -1.48
C VAL A 128 1.48 2.31 -2.82
N GLY A 129 1.79 3.01 -3.90
CA GLY A 129 1.74 2.49 -5.27
C GLY A 129 3.09 1.93 -5.68
N VAL A 130 3.23 0.61 -5.66
CA VAL A 130 4.50 -0.08 -5.91
C VAL A 130 4.66 -0.34 -7.40
N GLY A 131 5.79 0.09 -7.95
CA GLY A 131 6.23 -0.20 -9.32
C GLY A 131 6.97 -1.53 -9.44
N ALA A 132 7.95 -1.59 -10.34
CA ALA A 132 8.86 -2.72 -10.44
C ALA A 132 9.84 -2.73 -9.26
N VAL A 133 9.85 -3.81 -8.49
CA VAL A 133 10.73 -4.02 -7.34
C VAL A 133 11.57 -5.27 -7.56
N GLU A 134 12.85 -5.23 -7.22
CA GLU A 134 13.76 -6.38 -7.26
C GLU A 134 13.41 -7.36 -6.15
N ASP A 135 13.01 -8.56 -6.54
CA ASP A 135 12.78 -9.71 -5.68
C ASP A 135 13.03 -10.97 -6.51
N GLU A 136 13.43 -12.06 -5.88
CA GLU A 136 13.73 -13.33 -6.56
C GLU A 136 12.57 -13.86 -7.40
N THR A 137 11.34 -13.50 -7.05
CA THR A 137 10.12 -13.86 -7.78
C THR A 137 9.67 -12.80 -8.79
N MET A 138 10.18 -11.58 -8.69
CA MET A 138 9.84 -10.41 -9.52
C MET A 138 10.92 -10.07 -10.56
N VAL A 139 11.97 -10.87 -10.64
CA VAL A 139 13.13 -10.74 -11.54
C VAL A 139 12.77 -11.00 -13.00
N SER A 140 11.75 -10.61 -13.51
CA SER A 140 11.66 -10.48 -14.95
C SER A 140 11.02 -9.16 -15.33
N GLY A 141 11.45 -8.12 -14.64
CA GLY A 141 11.22 -6.79 -15.16
C GLY A 141 11.78 -6.76 -16.57
N ASP A 142 10.90 -6.87 -17.55
CA ASP A 142 11.27 -6.67 -18.94
C ASP A 142 12.21 -5.45 -18.98
N LYS A 143 13.45 -5.64 -19.44
CA LYS A 143 14.41 -4.53 -19.60
C LYS A 143 13.79 -3.35 -20.35
N ALA A 144 12.83 -3.64 -21.23
CA ALA A 144 12.03 -2.63 -21.92
C ALA A 144 11.13 -1.81 -20.95
N MET A 145 10.59 -2.42 -19.90
CA MET A 145 9.79 -1.68 -18.90
C MET A 145 10.67 -0.76 -18.06
N LEU A 146 11.86 -1.23 -17.66
CA LEU A 146 12.81 -0.43 -16.90
C LEU A 146 13.38 0.74 -17.72
N SER A 147 13.48 0.60 -19.05
CA SER A 147 13.92 1.70 -19.93
C SER A 147 12.93 2.88 -19.97
N HIS A 148 11.70 2.67 -19.53
CA HIS A 148 10.67 3.70 -19.42
C HIS A 148 10.53 4.28 -18.00
N THR A 149 11.33 3.79 -17.07
CA THR A 149 11.38 4.28 -15.70
C THR A 149 12.47 5.34 -15.60
N PRO A 150 12.18 6.60 -15.25
CA PRO A 150 13.18 7.67 -15.19
C PRO A 150 14.42 7.35 -14.35
N VAL A 151 14.25 6.60 -13.25
CA VAL A 151 15.38 6.16 -12.40
C VAL A 151 16.24 5.06 -13.08
N GLY A 152 15.71 4.37 -14.10
CA GLY A 152 16.46 3.41 -14.92
C GLY A 152 16.78 2.06 -14.27
N ARG A 153 16.20 1.77 -13.11
CA ARG A 153 16.32 0.49 -12.41
C ARG A 153 15.01 0.11 -11.72
N ALA A 154 14.89 -1.14 -11.31
CA ALA A 154 13.87 -1.53 -10.35
C ALA A 154 14.17 -0.92 -8.96
N GLY A 155 13.14 -0.69 -8.19
CA GLY A 155 13.26 -0.30 -6.79
C GLY A 155 13.66 -1.48 -5.92
N SER A 156 14.17 -1.22 -4.73
CA SER A 156 14.34 -2.26 -3.72
C SER A 156 13.06 -2.41 -2.86
N ILE A 157 12.97 -3.54 -2.16
CA ILE A 157 11.88 -3.77 -1.20
C ILE A 157 11.89 -2.69 -0.10
N GLU A 158 13.09 -2.31 0.38
CA GLU A 158 13.27 -1.30 1.41
C GLU A 158 12.79 0.09 0.99
N GLU A 159 12.89 0.43 -0.29
CA GLU A 159 12.36 1.70 -0.83
C GLU A 159 10.82 1.73 -0.73
N ALA A 160 10.14 0.61 -1.00
CA ALA A 160 8.70 0.50 -0.82
C ALA A 160 8.31 0.49 0.68
N VAL A 161 9.08 -0.21 1.52
CA VAL A 161 8.88 -0.25 2.97
C VAL A 161 9.00 1.14 3.59
N ALA A 162 9.94 1.97 3.15
CA ALA A 162 10.09 3.34 3.65
C ALA A 162 8.81 4.18 3.44
N ALA A 163 8.11 3.99 2.33
CA ALA A 163 6.83 4.66 2.07
C ALA A 163 5.70 4.13 2.97
N VAL A 164 5.70 2.83 3.30
CA VAL A 164 4.75 2.27 4.27
C VAL A 164 4.99 2.86 5.65
N LEU A 165 6.24 2.90 6.11
CA LEU A 165 6.61 3.50 7.40
C LEU A 165 6.19 4.97 7.46
N PHE A 166 6.39 5.74 6.40
CA PHE A 166 5.95 7.14 6.32
C PHE A 166 4.44 7.30 6.63
N PHE A 167 3.59 6.43 6.06
CA PHE A 167 2.14 6.51 6.33
C PHE A 167 1.76 5.93 7.69
N CYS A 168 2.58 5.07 8.28
CA CYS A 168 2.37 4.52 9.62
C CYS A 168 2.91 5.44 10.73
N ASP A 169 3.79 6.38 10.41
CA ASP A 169 4.42 7.29 11.37
C ASP A 169 3.37 8.12 12.14
N PRO A 170 3.35 8.07 13.49
CA PRO A 170 2.46 8.90 14.30
C PRO A 170 2.61 10.40 14.07
N LEU A 171 3.78 10.87 13.62
CA LEU A 171 4.03 12.28 13.30
C LEU A 171 3.35 12.72 11.99
N ASN A 172 2.99 11.78 11.12
CA ASN A 172 2.22 12.08 9.91
C ASN A 172 0.74 12.23 10.25
N THR A 173 0.31 13.43 10.56
CA THR A 173 -1.06 13.74 11.02
C THR A 173 -1.90 14.51 10.00
N TYR A 174 -1.32 14.88 8.85
CA TYR A 174 -1.99 15.75 7.86
C TYR A 174 -2.06 15.15 6.45
N THR A 175 -1.67 13.86 6.30
CA THR A 175 -1.71 13.18 5.00
C THR A 175 -2.81 12.11 5.01
N THR A 176 -3.84 12.31 4.19
CA THR A 176 -4.90 11.31 3.95
C THR A 176 -5.39 11.39 2.51
N GLY A 177 -5.92 10.29 1.98
CA GLY A 177 -6.42 10.18 0.61
C GLY A 177 -5.33 10.16 -0.47
N GLN A 178 -4.06 10.03 -0.09
CA GLN A 178 -2.93 10.11 -1.02
C GLN A 178 -2.44 8.70 -1.41
N MET A 179 -1.95 8.58 -2.63
CA MET A 179 -1.13 7.45 -3.06
C MET A 179 0.28 7.95 -3.33
N LEU A 180 1.25 7.45 -2.57
CA LEU A 180 2.67 7.69 -2.81
C LEU A 180 3.21 6.62 -3.77
N GLY A 181 3.62 7.04 -4.96
CA GLY A 181 4.26 6.15 -5.94
C GLY A 181 5.71 5.86 -5.57
N VAL A 182 6.03 4.57 -5.46
CA VAL A 182 7.40 4.05 -5.34
C VAL A 182 7.66 3.22 -6.59
N ASP A 183 7.91 3.91 -7.70
CA ASP A 183 7.88 3.33 -9.04
C ASP A 183 9.01 3.84 -9.96
N GLY A 184 9.99 4.53 -9.37
CA GLY A 184 11.10 5.15 -10.11
C GLY A 184 10.68 6.23 -11.11
N GLY A 185 9.49 6.82 -10.92
CA GLY A 185 8.94 7.86 -11.78
C GLY A 185 8.10 7.32 -12.95
N TRP A 186 7.76 6.03 -12.96
CA TRP A 186 6.97 5.43 -14.03
C TRP A 186 5.60 6.12 -14.20
N MET A 187 4.95 6.49 -13.11
CA MET A 187 3.67 7.22 -13.14
C MET A 187 3.80 8.71 -13.50
N ALA A 188 5.01 9.28 -13.50
CA ALA A 188 5.21 10.68 -13.86
C ALA A 188 4.90 10.94 -15.34
N GLY A 189 4.82 9.91 -16.15
CA GLY A 189 4.51 9.95 -17.55
C GLY A 189 5.66 9.47 -18.44
N TYR A 190 5.40 9.39 -19.72
CA TYR A 190 6.37 8.97 -20.71
C TYR A 190 7.08 10.21 -21.30
N GLY A 191 8.34 10.40 -20.94
CA GLY A 191 9.18 11.43 -21.54
C GLY A 191 9.55 11.06 -22.98
N ARG A 192 8.89 11.69 -23.97
CA ARG A 192 9.41 11.65 -25.35
C ARG A 192 10.46 12.73 -25.47
N ASN A 193 11.67 12.35 -25.87
CA ASN A 193 12.64 13.31 -26.38
C ASN A 193 12.15 13.74 -27.77
N PHE A 194 11.61 14.93 -27.86
CA PHE A 194 11.29 15.57 -29.13
C PHE A 194 12.55 16.23 -29.66
#